data_e5d3116ca7fd733df9e1dd165671e40a
#
_entry.id   e5d3116ca7fd733df9e1dd165671e40a
#
_cell.length_a   1.000
_cell.length_b   1.000
_cell.length_c   1.000
_cell.angle_alpha   90.00
_cell.angle_beta   90.00
_cell.angle_gamma   90.00
#
_symmetry.space_group_name_H-M   'P 1'
#
loop_
_entity.id
_entity.type
_entity.pdbx_description
1 polymer ?
#
loop_
_entity_poly.entity_id
_entity_poly.type
_entity_poly.pdbx_seq_one_letter_code
_entity_poly.pdbx_strand_id
1 'polypeptide(L)'
;LATLTDVAKKANVSKMTVSRVINHPEQVRDELKELVYEAMRELNYRPNAAAKALANKRTQIIKLLILEEMDTTEPYYMFLLTGIANELDKYAYSLQLLTRNNVQIGDSDGFIVCGMRKEDEELIKNLDKPVVLFGHNEMGEDFIDSNNEQSMAKATQYAIEEGYENIVYIGIDIDEPFAHAREKGYTKVMADNGKEACTYTLGNRSRYSAAFIKEHWNEFQKNTLFLCASDRLAMGVVREIKEQNGNIPEDYGVIGHDGVFLDQIAHPHLTTLKQSITEMGAACARMVLKKVNQDGKPQGNQLFETELKRGGTTR
;
A
#
# COMPACT_ATOMS: atom_id res chain seq x y z
N LEU A 1 4.11 32.91 -24.37
CA LEU A 1 4.78 31.93 -23.50
C LEU A 1 6.26 31.91 -23.87
N ALA A 2 7.15 32.06 -22.88
CA ALA A 2 8.59 31.95 -23.09
C ALA A 2 8.94 30.56 -23.64
N THR A 3 9.94 30.53 -24.52
CA THR A 3 10.43 29.29 -25.14
C THR A 3 11.82 28.93 -24.62
N LEU A 4 12.26 27.69 -24.85
CA LEU A 4 13.61 27.25 -24.54
C LEU A 4 14.69 28.14 -25.22
N THR A 5 14.33 28.73 -26.37
CA THR A 5 15.19 29.69 -27.09
C THR A 5 15.33 31.01 -26.33
N ASP A 6 14.26 31.47 -25.72
CA ASP A 6 14.28 32.71 -24.95
C ASP A 6 15.11 32.56 -23.68
N VAL A 7 15.01 31.40 -23.01
CA VAL A 7 15.86 31.05 -21.87
C VAL A 7 17.34 31.01 -22.30
N ALA A 8 17.66 30.36 -23.40
CA ALA A 8 19.01 30.27 -23.93
C ALA A 8 19.61 31.65 -24.23
N LYS A 9 18.84 32.54 -24.87
CA LYS A 9 19.24 33.92 -25.11
C LYS A 9 19.46 34.68 -23.81
N LYS A 10 18.53 34.57 -22.86
CA LYS A 10 18.59 35.29 -21.57
C LYS A 10 19.77 34.84 -20.71
N ALA A 11 20.04 33.54 -20.65
CA ALA A 11 21.18 32.96 -19.92
C ALA A 11 22.50 33.06 -20.68
N ASN A 12 22.50 33.60 -21.92
CA ASN A 12 23.65 33.67 -22.81
C ASN A 12 24.37 32.32 -23.03
N VAL A 13 23.59 31.25 -23.22
CA VAL A 13 24.08 29.90 -23.46
C VAL A 13 23.40 29.29 -24.70
N SER A 14 23.89 28.13 -25.16
CA SER A 14 23.25 27.42 -26.24
C SER A 14 21.93 26.77 -25.81
N LYS A 15 20.99 26.56 -26.74
CA LYS A 15 19.79 25.75 -26.48
C LYS A 15 20.13 24.37 -25.94
N MET A 16 21.20 23.78 -26.44
CA MET A 16 21.69 22.47 -26.00
C MET A 16 22.11 22.49 -24.52
N THR A 17 22.76 23.59 -24.09
CA THR A 17 23.14 23.81 -22.68
C THR A 17 21.91 23.90 -21.80
N VAL A 18 20.90 24.71 -22.19
CA VAL A 18 19.63 24.80 -21.44
C VAL A 18 18.93 23.44 -21.37
N SER A 19 18.85 22.72 -22.49
CA SER A 19 18.29 21.37 -22.52
C SER A 19 19.03 20.40 -21.59
N ARG A 20 20.37 20.50 -21.57
CA ARG A 20 21.20 19.65 -20.71
C ARG A 20 21.03 20.01 -19.22
N VAL A 21 20.94 21.28 -18.87
CA VAL A 21 20.65 21.72 -17.49
C VAL A 21 19.30 21.18 -17.01
N ILE A 22 18.29 21.19 -17.88
CA ILE A 22 16.93 20.72 -17.54
C ILE A 22 16.87 19.18 -17.43
N ASN A 23 17.54 18.46 -18.35
CA ASN A 23 17.37 17.01 -18.46
C ASN A 23 18.49 16.19 -17.81
N HIS A 24 19.70 16.74 -17.70
CA HIS A 24 20.91 16.10 -17.19
C HIS A 24 21.73 17.08 -16.34
N PRO A 25 21.14 17.65 -15.26
CA PRO A 25 21.81 18.66 -14.45
C PRO A 25 23.14 18.14 -13.84
N GLU A 26 23.23 16.84 -13.59
CA GLU A 26 24.45 16.19 -13.09
C GLU A 26 25.65 16.29 -14.05
N GLN A 27 25.41 16.55 -15.32
CA GLN A 27 26.44 16.68 -16.36
C GLN A 27 26.87 18.13 -16.61
N VAL A 28 26.31 19.08 -15.85
CA VAL A 28 26.55 20.51 -16.07
C VAL A 28 27.16 21.13 -14.81
N ARG A 29 28.10 22.06 -14.98
CA ARG A 29 28.71 22.82 -13.89
C ARG A 29 27.67 23.68 -13.18
N ASP A 30 27.80 23.83 -11.86
CA ASP A 30 26.84 24.53 -11.01
C ASP A 30 26.62 25.99 -11.44
N GLU A 31 27.67 26.69 -11.84
CA GLU A 31 27.61 28.07 -12.34
C GLU A 31 26.65 28.21 -13.55
N LEU A 32 26.70 27.26 -14.49
CA LEU A 32 25.83 27.26 -15.66
C LEU A 32 24.39 26.87 -15.30
N LYS A 33 24.20 25.99 -14.30
CA LYS A 33 22.86 25.64 -13.79
C LYS A 33 22.19 26.87 -13.20
N GLU A 34 22.90 27.64 -12.36
CA GLU A 34 22.37 28.84 -11.73
C GLU A 34 21.92 29.87 -12.76
N LEU A 35 22.76 30.18 -13.75
CA LEU A 35 22.42 31.11 -14.83
C LEU A 35 21.14 30.69 -15.60
N VAL A 36 21.02 29.41 -15.91
CA VAL A 36 19.85 28.89 -16.62
C VAL A 36 18.61 28.91 -15.74
N TYR A 37 18.70 28.51 -14.48
CA TYR A 37 17.56 28.53 -13.55
C TYR A 37 17.09 29.95 -13.21
N GLU A 38 18.00 30.92 -13.13
CA GLU A 38 17.68 32.32 -12.97
C GLU A 38 16.91 32.85 -14.20
N ALA A 39 17.42 32.61 -15.40
CA ALA A 39 16.76 32.96 -16.64
C ALA A 39 15.35 32.34 -16.76
N MET A 40 15.19 31.08 -16.34
CA MET A 40 13.91 30.41 -16.31
C MET A 40 12.93 31.09 -15.34
N ARG A 41 13.37 31.45 -14.14
CA ARG A 41 12.55 32.15 -13.15
C ARG A 41 12.10 33.53 -13.66
N GLU A 42 13.02 34.34 -14.20
CA GLU A 42 12.71 35.67 -14.71
C GLU A 42 11.74 35.65 -15.89
N LEU A 43 11.85 34.64 -16.76
CA LEU A 43 10.97 34.46 -17.90
C LEU A 43 9.68 33.69 -17.59
N ASN A 44 9.51 33.28 -16.33
CA ASN A 44 8.43 32.38 -15.92
C ASN A 44 8.31 31.16 -16.86
N TYR A 45 9.49 30.68 -17.32
CA TYR A 45 9.56 29.52 -18.21
C TYR A 45 9.44 28.24 -17.39
N ARG A 46 8.48 27.41 -17.76
CA ARG A 46 8.36 26.04 -17.25
C ARG A 46 8.69 25.06 -18.37
N PRO A 47 9.58 24.08 -18.13
CA PRO A 47 9.84 23.02 -19.10
C PRO A 47 8.52 22.38 -19.54
N ASN A 48 8.34 22.23 -20.84
CA ASN A 48 7.17 21.56 -21.38
C ASN A 48 7.36 20.06 -21.21
N ALA A 49 6.57 19.45 -20.31
CA ALA A 49 6.61 18.00 -20.05
C ALA A 49 6.37 17.18 -21.33
N ALA A 50 5.46 17.62 -22.20
CA ALA A 50 5.21 16.95 -23.47
C ALA A 50 6.41 17.01 -24.43
N ALA A 51 7.14 18.14 -24.47
CA ALA A 51 8.36 18.25 -25.28
C ALA A 51 9.50 17.39 -24.73
N LYS A 52 9.60 17.27 -23.39
CA LYS A 52 10.54 16.38 -22.72
C LYS A 52 10.20 14.92 -22.95
N ALA A 53 8.93 14.56 -22.86
CA ALA A 53 8.40 13.24 -23.15
C ALA A 53 8.74 12.80 -24.59
N LEU A 54 8.49 13.68 -25.56
CA LEU A 54 8.78 13.44 -26.97
C LEU A 54 10.29 13.25 -27.24
N ALA A 55 11.14 14.06 -26.61
CA ALA A 55 12.59 13.97 -26.76
C ALA A 55 13.16 12.65 -26.18
N ASN A 56 12.58 12.17 -25.07
CA ASN A 56 13.02 10.96 -24.39
C ASN A 56 12.25 9.71 -24.83
N LYS A 57 11.30 9.81 -25.77
CA LYS A 57 10.37 8.74 -26.16
C LYS A 57 9.65 8.14 -24.95
N ARG A 58 9.31 8.98 -23.97
CA ARG A 58 8.66 8.61 -22.71
C ARG A 58 7.48 9.52 -22.45
N THR A 59 6.40 8.96 -21.91
CA THR A 59 5.20 9.74 -21.55
C THR A 59 5.36 10.48 -20.23
N GLN A 60 6.25 10.04 -19.37
CA GLN A 60 6.40 10.46 -17.97
C GLN A 60 5.11 10.27 -17.17
N ILE A 61 4.34 9.23 -17.50
CA ILE A 61 3.12 8.83 -16.81
C ILE A 61 3.30 7.40 -16.30
N ILE A 62 3.10 7.20 -15.02
CA ILE A 62 2.85 5.89 -14.41
C ILE A 62 1.36 5.80 -14.10
N LYS A 63 0.76 4.66 -14.45
CA LYS A 63 -0.64 4.39 -14.16
C LYS A 63 -0.76 3.48 -12.97
N LEU A 64 -1.64 3.85 -12.04
CA LEU A 64 -2.08 2.98 -10.97
C LEU A 64 -3.45 2.41 -11.33
N LEU A 65 -3.53 1.10 -11.51
CA LEU A 65 -4.76 0.36 -11.69
C LEU A 65 -5.22 -0.17 -10.33
N ILE A 66 -6.38 0.28 -9.86
CA ILE A 66 -7.04 -0.32 -8.70
C ILE A 66 -8.19 -1.19 -9.22
N LEU A 67 -8.01 -2.50 -9.13
CA LEU A 67 -8.91 -3.50 -9.70
C LEU A 67 -9.98 -4.00 -8.72
N GLU A 68 -9.94 -3.56 -7.48
CA GLU A 68 -10.98 -3.83 -6.48
C GLU A 68 -11.82 -2.58 -6.20
N GLU A 69 -12.96 -2.77 -5.55
CA GLU A 69 -13.82 -1.68 -5.15
C GLU A 69 -13.18 -0.88 -4.01
N MET A 70 -12.89 0.40 -4.28
CA MET A 70 -12.37 1.31 -3.26
C MET A 70 -13.49 1.74 -2.31
N ASP A 71 -13.33 1.46 -1.03
CA ASP A 71 -14.23 2.00 -0.01
C ASP A 71 -13.78 3.40 0.39
N THR A 72 -14.67 4.38 0.20
CA THR A 72 -14.40 5.79 0.53
C THR A 72 -14.25 6.05 2.02
N THR A 73 -14.61 5.10 2.86
CA THR A 73 -14.47 5.18 4.33
C THR A 73 -13.13 4.63 4.83
N GLU A 74 -12.29 4.11 3.93
CA GLU A 74 -11.00 3.53 4.27
C GLU A 74 -9.83 4.35 3.71
N PRO A 75 -8.98 4.92 4.56
CA PRO A 75 -7.86 5.74 4.10
C PRO A 75 -6.68 4.93 3.54
N TYR A 76 -6.73 3.61 3.51
CA TYR A 76 -5.67 2.71 3.05
C TYR A 76 -5.10 3.14 1.69
N TYR A 77 -6.00 3.34 0.70
CA TYR A 77 -5.60 3.79 -0.64
C TYR A 77 -5.01 5.20 -0.66
N MET A 78 -5.42 6.07 0.25
CA MET A 78 -4.85 7.42 0.34
C MET A 78 -3.38 7.39 0.77
N PHE A 79 -3.02 6.48 1.68
CA PHE A 79 -1.62 6.27 2.07
C PHE A 79 -0.81 5.69 0.91
N LEU A 80 -1.35 4.71 0.20
CA LEU A 80 -0.71 4.12 -0.98
C LEU A 80 -0.48 5.18 -2.07
N LEU A 81 -1.53 5.91 -2.45
CA LEU A 81 -1.47 6.98 -3.44
C LEU A 81 -0.45 8.06 -3.06
N THR A 82 -0.43 8.46 -1.79
CA THR A 82 0.51 9.46 -1.28
C THR A 82 1.95 8.98 -1.44
N GLY A 83 2.24 7.73 -1.09
CA GLY A 83 3.57 7.14 -1.24
C GLY A 83 4.03 7.10 -2.70
N ILE A 84 3.16 6.62 -3.59
CA ILE A 84 3.45 6.53 -5.03
C ILE A 84 3.67 7.93 -5.60
N ALA A 85 2.75 8.87 -5.37
CA ALA A 85 2.79 10.22 -5.95
C ALA A 85 4.04 10.99 -5.51
N ASN A 86 4.33 10.99 -4.19
CA ASN A 86 5.50 11.69 -3.65
C ASN A 86 6.82 11.12 -4.20
N GLU A 87 6.89 9.82 -4.45
CA GLU A 87 8.09 9.23 -5.02
C GLU A 87 8.22 9.55 -6.51
N LEU A 88 7.14 9.44 -7.29
CA LEU A 88 7.12 9.76 -8.72
C LEU A 88 7.47 11.24 -8.99
N ASP A 89 7.02 12.17 -8.13
CA ASP A 89 7.30 13.60 -8.25
C ASP A 89 8.81 13.91 -8.25
N LYS A 90 9.60 13.18 -7.48
CA LYS A 90 11.08 13.32 -7.46
C LYS A 90 11.72 13.09 -8.84
N TYR A 91 11.06 12.33 -9.69
CA TYR A 91 11.53 11.99 -11.05
C TYR A 91 10.74 12.71 -12.14
N ALA A 92 9.90 13.67 -11.77
CA ALA A 92 9.01 14.41 -12.67
C ALA A 92 8.06 13.49 -13.47
N TYR A 93 7.59 12.42 -12.85
CA TYR A 93 6.54 11.55 -13.37
C TYR A 93 5.19 11.94 -12.79
N SER A 94 4.15 11.86 -13.62
CA SER A 94 2.76 12.02 -13.20
C SER A 94 2.12 10.68 -12.87
N LEU A 95 1.27 10.65 -11.85
CA LEU A 95 0.44 9.50 -11.51
C LEU A 95 -0.95 9.66 -12.15
N GLN A 96 -1.38 8.64 -12.91
CA GLN A 96 -2.75 8.55 -13.41
C GLN A 96 -3.45 7.36 -12.73
N LEU A 97 -4.57 7.65 -12.05
CA LEU A 97 -5.40 6.62 -11.44
C LEU A 97 -6.40 6.06 -12.45
N LEU A 98 -6.46 4.76 -12.57
CA LEU A 98 -7.47 4.01 -13.31
C LEU A 98 -8.18 3.03 -12.38
N THR A 99 -9.48 2.87 -12.59
CA THR A 99 -10.29 1.88 -11.88
C THR A 99 -10.80 0.81 -12.85
N ARG A 100 -11.26 -0.33 -12.34
CA ARG A 100 -11.77 -1.45 -13.13
C ARG A 100 -12.75 -1.02 -14.24
N ASN A 101 -13.56 -0.01 -14.01
CA ASN A 101 -14.59 0.44 -14.95
C ASN A 101 -14.08 1.39 -16.04
N ASN A 102 -12.83 1.80 -16.00
CA ASN A 102 -12.24 2.72 -16.98
C ASN A 102 -10.96 2.14 -17.59
N VAL A 103 -11.13 1.20 -18.50
CA VAL A 103 -10.05 0.39 -19.10
C VAL A 103 -9.50 1.01 -20.39
N GLN A 104 -9.74 2.28 -20.69
CA GLN A 104 -9.02 2.94 -21.77
C GLN A 104 -7.56 3.21 -21.32
N ILE A 105 -6.76 2.17 -21.52
CA ILE A 105 -5.32 2.18 -21.22
C ILE A 105 -4.63 2.95 -22.35
N GLY A 106 -4.63 4.28 -22.31
CA GLY A 106 -3.81 5.09 -23.20
C GLY A 106 -2.30 4.95 -22.86
N ASP A 107 -1.43 5.68 -23.53
CA ASP A 107 0.02 5.60 -23.34
C ASP A 107 0.47 5.86 -21.90
N SER A 108 1.45 5.10 -21.46
CA SER A 108 2.16 5.25 -20.20
C SER A 108 3.55 4.63 -20.30
N ASP A 109 4.41 4.89 -19.31
CA ASP A 109 5.73 4.25 -19.27
C ASP A 109 5.72 2.97 -18.42
N GLY A 110 4.73 2.79 -17.55
CA GLY A 110 4.59 1.61 -16.71
C GLY A 110 3.32 1.63 -15.87
N PHE A 111 3.08 0.52 -15.19
CA PHE A 111 1.89 0.27 -14.38
C PHE A 111 2.26 -0.17 -12.97
N ILE A 112 1.48 0.31 -12.01
CA ILE A 112 1.37 -0.28 -10.69
C ILE A 112 -0.06 -0.81 -10.61
N VAL A 113 -0.24 -2.06 -10.15
CA VAL A 113 -1.56 -2.69 -10.07
C VAL A 113 -1.83 -3.12 -8.65
N CYS A 114 -3.01 -2.78 -8.13
CA CYS A 114 -3.47 -3.13 -6.79
C CYS A 114 -4.84 -3.78 -6.84
N GLY A 115 -5.09 -4.75 -5.95
CA GLY A 115 -6.38 -5.42 -5.81
C GLY A 115 -6.73 -6.31 -7.01
N MET A 116 -5.72 -6.86 -7.69
CA MET A 116 -5.95 -7.84 -8.75
C MET A 116 -6.58 -9.12 -8.21
N ARG A 117 -7.37 -9.77 -9.05
CA ARG A 117 -7.94 -11.10 -8.84
C ARG A 117 -7.43 -12.05 -9.92
N LYS A 118 -7.68 -13.34 -9.75
CA LYS A 118 -7.25 -14.36 -10.73
C LYS A 118 -7.79 -14.09 -12.13
N GLU A 119 -9.01 -13.56 -12.25
CA GLU A 119 -9.60 -13.15 -13.53
C GLU A 119 -8.90 -11.97 -14.20
N ASP A 120 -8.10 -11.21 -13.47
CA ASP A 120 -7.38 -10.04 -14.00
C ASP A 120 -6.01 -10.41 -14.60
N GLU A 121 -5.55 -11.64 -14.44
CA GLU A 121 -4.24 -12.08 -14.92
C GLU A 121 -4.05 -11.85 -16.42
N GLU A 122 -5.08 -12.13 -17.23
CA GLU A 122 -5.03 -11.93 -18.67
C GLU A 122 -4.91 -10.44 -19.03
N LEU A 123 -5.62 -9.57 -18.31
CA LEU A 123 -5.50 -8.12 -18.46
C LEU A 123 -4.06 -7.67 -18.19
N ILE A 124 -3.46 -8.16 -17.12
CA ILE A 124 -2.10 -7.76 -16.71
C ILE A 124 -1.06 -8.28 -17.69
N LYS A 125 -1.17 -9.54 -18.15
CA LYS A 125 -0.29 -10.14 -19.16
C LYS A 125 -0.31 -9.42 -20.51
N ASN A 126 -1.43 -8.76 -20.83
CA ASN A 126 -1.60 -7.98 -22.06
C ASN A 126 -1.11 -6.53 -21.95
N LEU A 127 -0.63 -6.09 -20.79
CA LEU A 127 0.01 -4.78 -20.67
C LEU A 127 1.37 -4.79 -21.37
N ASP A 128 1.58 -3.86 -22.29
CA ASP A 128 2.79 -3.75 -23.12
C ASP A 128 3.94 -2.98 -22.45
N LYS A 129 3.78 -2.60 -21.20
CA LYS A 129 4.73 -1.82 -20.40
C LYS A 129 5.07 -2.52 -19.09
N PRO A 130 6.20 -2.16 -18.45
CA PRO A 130 6.58 -2.71 -17.16
C PRO A 130 5.48 -2.61 -16.11
N VAL A 131 5.25 -3.70 -15.40
CA VAL A 131 4.24 -3.84 -14.34
C VAL A 131 4.93 -4.12 -12.99
N VAL A 132 4.40 -3.55 -11.93
CA VAL A 132 4.70 -3.91 -10.53
C VAL A 132 3.37 -4.11 -9.82
N LEU A 133 3.23 -5.22 -9.10
CA LEU A 133 2.02 -5.53 -8.35
C LEU A 133 2.15 -5.06 -6.89
N PHE A 134 1.09 -4.48 -6.38
CA PHE A 134 0.91 -4.27 -4.95
C PHE A 134 0.07 -5.41 -4.39
N GLY A 135 0.73 -6.35 -3.72
CA GLY A 135 0.20 -7.63 -3.29
C GLY A 135 0.93 -8.82 -3.94
N HIS A 136 1.07 -9.90 -3.20
CA HIS A 136 1.66 -11.15 -3.67
C HIS A 136 0.88 -11.71 -4.86
N ASN A 137 1.59 -12.32 -5.82
CA ASN A 137 0.99 -12.96 -6.98
C ASN A 137 1.72 -14.26 -7.36
N GLU A 138 1.02 -15.11 -8.11
CA GLU A 138 1.55 -16.36 -8.66
C GLU A 138 1.97 -16.26 -10.15
N MET A 139 1.80 -15.08 -10.76
CA MET A 139 2.12 -14.84 -12.17
C MET A 139 3.62 -14.73 -12.45
N GLY A 140 4.42 -14.52 -11.41
CA GLY A 140 5.86 -14.26 -11.53
C GLY A 140 6.21 -12.80 -11.82
N GLU A 141 5.27 -11.87 -11.70
CA GLU A 141 5.53 -10.43 -11.76
C GLU A 141 6.15 -9.94 -10.46
N ASP A 142 7.01 -8.92 -10.58
CA ASP A 142 7.59 -8.24 -9.42
C ASP A 142 6.50 -7.61 -8.55
N PHE A 143 6.60 -7.78 -7.25
CA PHE A 143 5.61 -7.24 -6.33
C PHE A 143 6.20 -6.63 -5.05
N ILE A 144 5.40 -5.77 -4.45
CA ILE A 144 5.59 -5.23 -3.10
C ILE A 144 4.40 -5.70 -2.26
N ASP A 145 4.66 -6.31 -1.11
CA ASP A 145 3.61 -6.72 -0.17
C ASP A 145 4.11 -6.63 1.28
N SER A 146 3.18 -6.76 2.24
CA SER A 146 3.50 -7.00 3.63
C SER A 146 3.83 -8.48 3.84
N ASN A 147 4.70 -8.79 4.81
CA ASN A 147 4.92 -10.17 5.25
C ASN A 147 3.73 -10.66 6.08
N ASN A 148 2.63 -10.98 5.39
CA ASN A 148 1.34 -11.29 5.99
C ASN A 148 1.39 -12.50 6.93
N GLU A 149 2.13 -13.56 6.59
CA GLU A 149 2.29 -14.76 7.44
C GLU A 149 3.01 -14.41 8.73
N GLN A 150 4.16 -13.74 8.63
CA GLN A 150 4.95 -13.36 9.81
C GLN A 150 4.20 -12.33 10.68
N SER A 151 3.43 -11.43 10.09
CA SER A 151 2.61 -10.47 10.80
C SER A 151 1.65 -11.15 11.76
N MET A 152 0.86 -12.09 11.26
CA MET A 152 -0.10 -12.81 12.10
C MET A 152 0.58 -13.77 13.06
N ALA A 153 1.70 -14.37 12.67
CA ALA A 153 2.50 -15.18 13.59
C ALA A 153 2.98 -14.34 14.80
N LYS A 154 3.49 -13.13 14.55
CA LYS A 154 3.92 -12.19 15.61
C LYS A 154 2.76 -11.82 16.55
N ALA A 155 1.58 -11.49 16.02
CA ALA A 155 0.44 -11.11 16.84
C ALA A 155 -0.12 -12.30 17.64
N THR A 156 -0.12 -13.50 17.06
CA THR A 156 -0.54 -14.71 17.76
C THR A 156 0.42 -15.07 18.90
N GLN A 157 1.70 -14.97 18.65
CA GLN A 157 2.73 -15.21 19.66
C GLN A 157 2.61 -14.20 20.81
N TYR A 158 2.42 -12.91 20.49
CA TYR A 158 2.17 -11.86 21.47
C TYR A 158 0.93 -12.16 22.32
N ALA A 159 -0.16 -12.62 21.72
CA ALA A 159 -1.38 -12.96 22.44
C ALA A 159 -1.15 -14.10 23.45
N ILE A 160 -0.35 -15.11 23.09
CA ILE A 160 0.03 -16.21 23.98
C ILE A 160 0.89 -15.69 25.14
N GLU A 161 1.88 -14.85 24.87
CA GLU A 161 2.79 -14.27 25.87
C GLU A 161 2.04 -13.35 26.87
N GLU A 162 1.01 -12.62 26.41
CA GLU A 162 0.13 -11.81 27.28
C GLU A 162 -0.87 -12.68 28.07
N GLY A 163 -0.81 -14.02 27.93
CA GLY A 163 -1.57 -14.97 28.74
C GLY A 163 -3.03 -15.12 28.34
N TYR A 164 -3.39 -14.83 27.09
CA TYR A 164 -4.72 -15.17 26.59
C TYR A 164 -4.85 -16.67 26.39
N GLU A 165 -5.90 -17.26 26.99
CA GLU A 165 -6.15 -18.70 26.93
C GLU A 165 -6.75 -19.10 25.58
N ASN A 166 -7.73 -18.32 25.13
CA ASN A 166 -8.44 -18.53 23.87
C ASN A 166 -8.04 -17.45 22.87
N ILE A 167 -7.62 -17.87 21.69
CA ILE A 167 -7.29 -16.93 20.61
C ILE A 167 -8.12 -17.32 19.40
N VAL A 168 -9.02 -16.41 19.00
CA VAL A 168 -9.95 -16.60 17.88
C VAL A 168 -9.48 -15.73 16.71
N TYR A 169 -9.24 -16.34 15.57
CA TYR A 169 -8.92 -15.62 14.35
C TYR A 169 -10.19 -15.26 13.56
N ILE A 170 -10.32 -13.99 13.20
CA ILE A 170 -11.39 -13.50 12.33
C ILE A 170 -10.78 -13.04 11.03
N GLY A 171 -10.80 -13.90 10.01
CA GLY A 171 -10.29 -13.69 8.69
C GLY A 171 -11.25 -12.93 7.76
N ILE A 172 -10.75 -12.56 6.58
CA ILE A 172 -11.54 -11.98 5.51
C ILE A 172 -11.99 -13.11 4.58
N ASP A 173 -13.29 -13.16 4.28
CA ASP A 173 -13.88 -14.12 3.35
C ASP A 173 -13.54 -13.74 1.90
N ILE A 174 -12.33 -14.11 1.47
CA ILE A 174 -11.80 -13.86 0.14
C ILE A 174 -10.71 -14.87 -0.19
N ASP A 175 -10.74 -15.39 -1.43
CA ASP A 175 -9.74 -16.33 -1.92
C ASP A 175 -8.53 -15.59 -2.51
N GLU A 176 -7.69 -15.03 -1.62
CA GLU A 176 -6.52 -14.25 -2.00
C GLU A 176 -5.28 -14.63 -1.19
N PRO A 177 -4.08 -14.55 -1.81
CA PRO A 177 -2.83 -14.97 -1.17
C PRO A 177 -2.57 -14.33 0.20
N PHE A 178 -2.90 -13.05 0.38
CA PHE A 178 -2.68 -12.36 1.66
C PHE A 178 -3.59 -12.89 2.77
N ALA A 179 -4.85 -13.27 2.44
CA ALA A 179 -5.80 -13.81 3.41
C ALA A 179 -5.34 -15.19 3.90
N HIS A 180 -4.93 -16.06 2.97
CA HIS A 180 -4.36 -17.37 3.30
C HIS A 180 -3.06 -17.25 4.11
N ALA A 181 -2.17 -16.32 3.74
CA ALA A 181 -0.93 -16.10 4.46
C ALA A 181 -1.17 -15.63 5.90
N ARG A 182 -2.16 -14.74 6.12
CA ARG A 182 -2.56 -14.29 7.47
C ARG A 182 -3.07 -15.45 8.30
N GLU A 183 -4.02 -16.23 7.79
CA GLU A 183 -4.55 -17.40 8.48
C GLU A 183 -3.47 -18.44 8.79
N LYS A 184 -2.59 -18.71 7.83
CA LYS A 184 -1.46 -19.61 8.00
C LYS A 184 -0.51 -19.17 9.13
N GLY A 185 -0.22 -17.86 9.22
CA GLY A 185 0.62 -17.32 10.30
C GLY A 185 0.03 -17.58 11.68
N TYR A 186 -1.29 -17.38 11.82
CA TYR A 186 -2.03 -17.69 13.04
C TYR A 186 -2.02 -19.20 13.36
N THR A 187 -2.49 -20.03 12.43
CA THR A 187 -2.65 -21.48 12.65
C THR A 187 -1.35 -22.17 12.97
N LYS A 188 -0.25 -21.76 12.32
CA LYS A 188 1.08 -22.27 12.59
C LYS A 188 1.51 -22.04 14.04
N VAL A 189 1.38 -20.81 14.54
CA VAL A 189 1.79 -20.49 15.92
C VAL A 189 0.91 -21.19 16.94
N MET A 190 -0.40 -21.31 16.68
CA MET A 190 -1.29 -22.08 17.54
C MET A 190 -0.83 -23.54 17.64
N ALA A 191 -0.55 -24.18 16.50
CA ALA A 191 -0.06 -25.56 16.46
C ALA A 191 1.30 -25.73 17.15
N ASP A 192 2.24 -24.83 16.92
CA ASP A 192 3.58 -24.85 17.52
C ASP A 192 3.53 -24.73 19.06
N ASN A 193 2.47 -24.11 19.61
CA ASN A 193 2.21 -23.99 21.05
C ASN A 193 1.21 -25.04 21.60
N GLY A 194 0.84 -26.04 20.80
CA GLY A 194 -0.09 -27.09 21.21
C GLY A 194 -1.52 -26.61 21.48
N LYS A 195 -1.92 -25.49 20.89
CA LYS A 195 -3.25 -24.90 21.01
C LYS A 195 -4.09 -25.22 19.77
N GLU A 196 -5.39 -25.43 19.98
CA GLU A 196 -6.34 -25.61 18.89
C GLU A 196 -6.64 -24.27 18.22
N ALA A 197 -6.59 -24.22 16.89
CA ALA A 197 -6.92 -23.04 16.12
C ALA A 197 -8.44 -22.91 15.97
N CYS A 198 -8.95 -21.69 16.22
CA CYS A 198 -10.36 -21.34 16.05
C CYS A 198 -10.45 -20.22 15.03
N THR A 199 -10.95 -20.52 13.83
CA THR A 199 -10.97 -19.58 12.69
C THR A 199 -12.38 -19.37 12.18
N TYR A 200 -12.69 -18.10 11.87
CA TYR A 200 -13.91 -17.67 11.20
C TYR A 200 -13.55 -16.71 10.08
N THR A 201 -14.28 -16.73 8.97
CA THR A 201 -14.11 -15.81 7.85
C THR A 201 -15.36 -14.98 7.62
N LEU A 202 -15.20 -13.67 7.45
CA LEU A 202 -16.28 -12.71 7.32
C LEU A 202 -15.98 -11.71 6.19
N GLY A 203 -17.02 -11.14 5.59
CA GLY A 203 -16.83 -9.99 4.70
C GLY A 203 -16.15 -8.84 5.44
N ASN A 204 -15.20 -8.15 4.80
CA ASN A 204 -14.36 -7.10 5.42
C ASN A 204 -15.15 -5.82 5.74
N ARG A 205 -16.07 -5.90 6.68
CA ARG A 205 -16.90 -4.78 7.18
C ARG A 205 -17.16 -4.94 8.68
N SER A 206 -17.02 -3.84 9.42
CA SER A 206 -17.25 -3.85 10.89
C SER A 206 -18.64 -4.31 11.32
N ARG A 207 -19.65 -4.13 10.46
CA ARG A 207 -21.01 -4.63 10.74
C ARG A 207 -21.11 -6.14 10.78
N TYR A 208 -20.30 -6.84 9.96
CA TYR A 208 -20.34 -8.30 9.92
C TYR A 208 -19.65 -8.91 11.11
N SER A 209 -18.50 -8.38 11.52
CA SER A 209 -17.85 -8.84 12.75
C SER A 209 -18.66 -8.51 14.01
N ALA A 210 -19.33 -7.35 14.07
CA ALA A 210 -20.23 -7.03 15.17
C ALA A 210 -21.43 -8.00 15.22
N ALA A 211 -22.08 -8.26 14.07
CA ALA A 211 -23.18 -9.21 14.01
C ALA A 211 -22.76 -10.63 14.42
N PHE A 212 -21.61 -11.08 13.97
CA PHE A 212 -21.02 -12.36 14.32
C PHE A 212 -20.76 -12.47 15.83
N ILE A 213 -20.09 -11.49 16.44
CA ILE A 213 -19.84 -11.50 17.90
C ILE A 213 -21.15 -11.50 18.68
N LYS A 214 -22.15 -10.74 18.25
CA LYS A 214 -23.47 -10.71 18.89
C LYS A 214 -24.15 -12.08 18.87
N GLU A 215 -24.15 -12.74 17.71
CA GLU A 215 -24.77 -14.05 17.53
C GLU A 215 -24.11 -15.13 18.39
N HIS A 216 -22.76 -15.11 18.46
CA HIS A 216 -21.96 -16.12 19.14
C HIS A 216 -21.49 -15.69 20.54
N TRP A 217 -22.02 -14.60 21.11
CA TRP A 217 -21.50 -14.01 22.35
C TRP A 217 -21.35 -15.02 23.52
N ASN A 218 -22.33 -15.89 23.69
CA ASN A 218 -22.34 -16.88 24.78
C ASN A 218 -21.36 -18.04 24.58
N GLU A 219 -20.75 -18.17 23.43
CA GLU A 219 -19.75 -19.18 23.11
C GLU A 219 -18.33 -18.73 23.50
N PHE A 220 -18.10 -17.42 23.60
CA PHE A 220 -16.81 -16.85 23.94
C PHE A 220 -16.65 -16.70 25.46
N GLN A 221 -15.69 -17.42 25.98
CA GLN A 221 -15.31 -17.33 27.40
C GLN A 221 -14.48 -16.06 27.66
N LYS A 222 -14.44 -15.61 28.92
CA LYS A 222 -13.46 -14.60 29.33
C LYS A 222 -12.04 -15.10 29.07
N ASN A 223 -11.09 -14.17 28.98
CA ASN A 223 -9.70 -14.43 28.59
C ASN A 223 -9.55 -14.87 27.13
N THR A 224 -10.46 -14.40 26.27
CA THR A 224 -10.39 -14.58 24.82
C THR A 224 -9.78 -13.36 24.14
N LEU A 225 -8.85 -13.60 23.19
CA LEU A 225 -8.37 -12.57 22.27
C LEU A 225 -8.92 -12.83 20.88
N PHE A 226 -9.48 -11.80 20.26
CA PHE A 226 -9.88 -11.79 18.86
C PHE A 226 -8.77 -11.19 18.00
N LEU A 227 -8.12 -12.01 17.19
CA LEU A 227 -7.12 -11.60 16.21
C LEU A 227 -7.80 -11.40 14.87
N CYS A 228 -7.95 -10.16 14.46
CA CYS A 228 -8.70 -9.78 13.27
C CYS A 228 -7.78 -9.51 12.08
N ALA A 229 -8.16 -10.01 10.91
CA ALA A 229 -7.40 -9.81 9.68
C ALA A 229 -7.40 -8.37 9.16
N SER A 230 -8.21 -7.47 9.73
CA SER A 230 -8.19 -6.04 9.42
C SER A 230 -8.65 -5.21 10.63
N ASP A 231 -8.27 -3.94 10.67
CA ASP A 231 -8.76 -2.99 11.67
C ASP A 231 -10.28 -2.79 11.59
N ARG A 232 -10.86 -2.93 10.40
CA ARG A 232 -12.31 -2.88 10.21
C ARG A 232 -13.04 -3.98 10.95
N LEU A 233 -12.58 -5.21 10.83
CA LEU A 233 -13.14 -6.35 11.57
C LEU A 233 -12.95 -6.14 13.06
N ALA A 234 -11.75 -5.71 13.49
CA ALA A 234 -11.43 -5.43 14.87
C ALA A 234 -12.36 -4.37 15.50
N MET A 235 -12.67 -3.31 14.78
CA MET A 235 -13.57 -2.26 15.25
C MET A 235 -15.01 -2.77 15.48
N GLY A 236 -15.48 -3.69 14.64
CA GLY A 236 -16.78 -4.33 14.84
C GLY A 236 -16.80 -5.19 16.09
N VAL A 237 -15.73 -5.95 16.33
CA VAL A 237 -15.54 -6.77 17.53
C VAL A 237 -15.50 -5.89 18.77
N VAL A 238 -14.66 -4.85 18.80
CA VAL A 238 -14.57 -3.91 19.94
C VAL A 238 -15.92 -3.30 20.28
N ARG A 239 -16.65 -2.86 19.25
CA ARG A 239 -17.98 -2.27 19.45
C ARG A 239 -18.95 -3.26 20.11
N GLU A 240 -19.03 -4.47 19.57
CA GLU A 240 -20.01 -5.44 20.05
C GLU A 240 -19.64 -5.97 21.45
N ILE A 241 -18.37 -6.20 21.77
CA ILE A 241 -17.95 -6.56 23.13
C ILE A 241 -18.46 -5.52 24.14
N LYS A 242 -18.35 -4.23 23.80
CA LYS A 242 -18.86 -3.15 24.66
C LYS A 242 -20.39 -3.14 24.79
N GLU A 243 -21.12 -3.38 23.70
CA GLU A 243 -22.57 -3.51 23.70
C GLU A 243 -23.05 -4.67 24.61
N GLN A 244 -22.23 -5.74 24.67
CA GLN A 244 -22.48 -6.88 25.56
C GLN A 244 -21.95 -6.68 27.01
N ASN A 245 -21.48 -5.47 27.34
CA ASN A 245 -20.88 -5.12 28.63
C ASN A 245 -19.61 -5.95 28.95
N GLY A 246 -18.89 -6.43 27.96
CA GLY A 246 -17.58 -7.06 28.13
C GLY A 246 -16.48 -6.04 28.39
N ASN A 247 -15.51 -6.37 29.24
CA ASN A 247 -14.38 -5.50 29.55
C ASN A 247 -13.22 -5.74 28.57
N ILE A 248 -12.72 -4.66 27.97
CA ILE A 248 -11.52 -4.65 27.13
C ILE A 248 -10.48 -3.76 27.83
N PRO A 249 -9.28 -4.25 28.09
CA PRO A 249 -8.69 -5.54 27.68
C PRO A 249 -8.84 -6.68 28.71
N GLU A 250 -9.47 -6.48 29.86
CA GLU A 250 -9.40 -7.37 31.02
C GLU A 250 -10.00 -8.76 30.73
N ASP A 251 -11.22 -8.79 30.16
CA ASP A 251 -11.93 -10.01 29.82
C ASP A 251 -11.68 -10.45 28.38
N TYR A 252 -11.56 -9.47 27.46
CA TYR A 252 -11.42 -9.71 26.02
C TYR A 252 -10.35 -8.81 25.42
N GLY A 253 -9.41 -9.42 24.68
CA GLY A 253 -8.43 -8.71 23.88
C GLY A 253 -8.87 -8.59 22.42
N VAL A 254 -8.42 -7.54 21.72
CA VAL A 254 -8.64 -7.38 20.28
C VAL A 254 -7.38 -6.85 19.63
N ILE A 255 -6.94 -7.53 18.56
CA ILE A 255 -5.84 -7.07 17.70
C ILE A 255 -6.37 -6.93 16.28
N GLY A 256 -6.06 -5.81 15.63
CA GLY A 256 -6.35 -5.55 14.23
C GLY A 256 -5.13 -5.72 13.33
N HIS A 257 -5.32 -5.38 12.07
CA HIS A 257 -4.28 -5.32 11.06
C HIS A 257 -4.58 -4.14 10.14
N ASP A 258 -3.58 -3.40 9.73
CA ASP A 258 -3.42 -2.29 8.81
C ASP A 258 -2.79 -1.07 9.50
N GLY A 259 -3.30 -0.60 10.62
CA GLY A 259 -2.74 0.48 11.43
C GLY A 259 -2.71 1.83 10.71
N VAL A 260 -3.72 2.12 9.88
CA VAL A 260 -3.69 3.31 9.00
C VAL A 260 -4.54 4.48 9.48
N PHE A 261 -5.50 4.25 10.36
CA PHE A 261 -6.36 5.33 10.87
C PHE A 261 -7.27 4.88 12.01
N LEU A 262 -7.97 3.76 11.82
CA LEU A 262 -8.97 3.27 12.78
C LEU A 262 -8.35 3.00 14.15
N ASP A 263 -7.09 2.59 14.18
CA ASP A 263 -6.31 2.38 15.40
C ASP A 263 -6.23 3.63 16.28
N GLN A 264 -6.21 4.82 15.67
CA GLN A 264 -6.03 6.10 16.35
C GLN A 264 -7.33 6.73 16.85
N ILE A 265 -8.44 6.49 16.13
CA ILE A 265 -9.76 7.03 16.52
C ILE A 265 -10.57 6.10 17.41
N ALA A 266 -10.18 4.83 17.49
CA ALA A 266 -10.76 3.86 18.39
C ALA A 266 -10.60 4.29 19.86
N HIS A 267 -11.59 3.99 20.70
CA HIS A 267 -11.46 4.17 22.14
C HIS A 267 -11.98 2.91 22.87
N PRO A 268 -11.08 2.17 23.57
CA PRO A 268 -9.63 2.37 23.66
C PRO A 268 -8.93 2.29 22.29
N HIS A 269 -7.73 2.88 22.18
CA HIS A 269 -6.90 2.76 20.96
C HIS A 269 -6.67 1.30 20.62
N LEU A 270 -6.79 0.96 19.36
CA LEU A 270 -6.68 -0.41 18.89
C LEU A 270 -5.20 -0.86 18.88
N THR A 271 -4.92 -2.03 19.45
CA THR A 271 -3.69 -2.76 19.18
C THR A 271 -3.77 -3.33 17.77
N THR A 272 -2.77 -3.06 16.94
CA THR A 272 -2.82 -3.44 15.53
C THR A 272 -1.43 -3.75 14.96
N LEU A 273 -1.40 -4.58 13.93
CA LEU A 273 -0.24 -4.81 13.08
C LEU A 273 -0.17 -3.72 12.01
N LYS A 274 0.64 -2.70 12.28
CA LYS A 274 0.78 -1.52 11.41
C LYS A 274 1.58 -1.84 10.17
N GLN A 275 1.00 -1.59 9.01
CA GLN A 275 1.68 -1.64 7.71
C GLN A 275 2.29 -0.27 7.34
N SER A 276 3.43 -0.29 6.68
CA SER A 276 4.10 0.92 6.16
C SER A 276 3.60 1.27 4.75
N ILE A 277 2.28 1.42 4.57
CA ILE A 277 1.62 1.55 3.26
C ILE A 277 2.22 2.66 2.39
N THR A 278 2.52 3.83 2.99
CA THR A 278 3.13 4.96 2.25
C THR A 278 4.51 4.58 1.70
N GLU A 279 5.34 3.90 2.50
CA GLU A 279 6.67 3.45 2.04
C GLU A 279 6.56 2.31 1.03
N MET A 280 5.61 1.40 1.20
CA MET A 280 5.32 0.35 0.21
C MET A 280 4.90 0.97 -1.13
N GLY A 281 4.05 2.01 -1.12
CA GLY A 281 3.69 2.76 -2.32
C GLY A 281 4.91 3.43 -2.98
N ALA A 282 5.77 4.05 -2.20
CA ALA A 282 7.03 4.63 -2.69
C ALA A 282 7.96 3.54 -3.28
N ALA A 283 7.99 2.36 -2.67
CA ALA A 283 8.76 1.22 -3.20
C ALA A 283 8.21 0.72 -4.54
N CYS A 284 6.89 0.65 -4.72
CA CYS A 284 6.28 0.34 -6.02
C CYS A 284 6.71 1.35 -7.09
N ALA A 285 6.67 2.64 -6.77
CA ALA A 285 7.10 3.69 -7.69
C ALA A 285 8.56 3.55 -8.07
N ARG A 286 9.47 3.34 -7.11
CA ARG A 286 10.89 3.11 -7.37
C ARG A 286 11.10 1.87 -8.24
N MET A 287 10.41 0.78 -7.95
CA MET A 287 10.54 -0.48 -8.68
C MET A 287 10.06 -0.36 -10.12
N VAL A 288 8.89 0.24 -10.36
CA VAL A 288 8.39 0.44 -11.74
C VAL A 288 9.29 1.37 -12.53
N LEU A 289 9.82 2.45 -11.93
CA LEU A 289 10.77 3.33 -12.61
C LEU A 289 12.09 2.64 -12.96
N LYS A 290 12.58 1.73 -12.10
CA LYS A 290 13.74 0.88 -12.43
C LYS A 290 13.45 -0.02 -13.61
N LYS A 291 12.30 -0.72 -13.61
CA LYS A 291 11.87 -1.56 -14.75
C LYS A 291 11.78 -0.73 -16.04
N VAL A 292 11.17 0.45 -15.97
CA VAL A 292 11.07 1.38 -17.10
C VAL A 292 12.45 1.76 -17.65
N ASN A 293 13.43 2.00 -16.78
CA ASN A 293 14.80 2.39 -17.20
C ASN A 293 15.67 1.21 -17.64
N GLN A 294 15.25 -0.02 -17.39
CA GLN A 294 15.98 -1.25 -17.67
C GLN A 294 15.21 -2.16 -18.63
N ASP A 295 14.39 -1.59 -19.51
CA ASP A 295 13.63 -2.31 -20.54
C ASP A 295 12.82 -3.50 -19.98
N GLY A 296 12.14 -3.28 -18.85
CA GLY A 296 11.26 -4.27 -18.23
C GLY A 296 11.96 -5.37 -17.42
N LYS A 297 13.29 -5.29 -17.21
CA LYS A 297 14.00 -6.33 -16.44
C LYS A 297 13.41 -6.51 -15.05
N PRO A 298 13.17 -7.76 -14.61
CA PRO A 298 12.69 -8.05 -13.25
C PRO A 298 13.61 -7.44 -12.18
N GLN A 299 13.00 -6.91 -11.13
CA GLN A 299 13.69 -6.29 -10.00
C GLN A 299 13.63 -7.15 -8.73
N GLY A 300 12.82 -8.21 -8.74
CA GLY A 300 12.55 -9.07 -7.59
C GLY A 300 11.43 -8.54 -6.70
N ASN A 301 11.04 -9.37 -5.75
CA ASN A 301 9.95 -9.09 -4.83
C ASN A 301 10.47 -8.44 -3.56
N GLN A 302 9.66 -7.58 -2.93
CA GLN A 302 10.00 -6.97 -1.66
C GLN A 302 8.85 -7.14 -0.67
N LEU A 303 9.13 -7.74 0.48
CA LEU A 303 8.21 -7.88 1.60
C LEU A 303 8.56 -6.87 2.68
N PHE A 304 7.55 -6.22 3.23
CA PHE A 304 7.65 -5.28 4.33
C PHE A 304 7.17 -5.90 5.63
N GLU A 305 7.98 -5.76 6.68
CA GLU A 305 7.58 -6.16 8.01
C GLU A 305 6.52 -5.22 8.58
N THR A 306 5.59 -5.77 9.36
CA THR A 306 4.64 -4.98 10.13
C THR A 306 5.15 -4.72 11.54
N GLU A 307 4.77 -3.60 12.11
CA GLU A 307 5.01 -3.25 13.50
C GLU A 307 3.78 -3.59 14.35
N LEU A 308 3.96 -4.34 15.43
CA LEU A 308 2.90 -4.51 16.43
C LEU A 308 2.81 -3.23 17.26
N LYS A 309 1.83 -2.40 16.97
CA LYS A 309 1.54 -1.16 17.70
C LYS A 309 0.55 -1.45 18.81
N ARG A 310 1.02 -1.40 20.05
CA ARG A 310 0.17 -1.62 21.22
C ARG A 310 -0.79 -0.43 21.44
N GLY A 311 -2.03 -0.76 21.70
CA GLY A 311 -3.08 0.17 22.10
C GLY A 311 -3.70 -0.26 23.44
N GLY A 312 -4.91 0.20 23.73
CA GLY A 312 -5.63 -0.16 24.95
C GLY A 312 -6.58 -1.36 24.76
N THR A 313 -6.53 -2.06 23.63
CA THR A 313 -7.39 -3.24 23.38
C THR A 313 -6.70 -4.56 23.72
N THR A 314 -5.47 -4.54 24.19
CA THR A 314 -4.76 -5.70 24.77
C THR A 314 -4.11 -5.32 26.10
N ARG A 315 -3.80 -6.33 26.91
CA ARG A 315 -3.06 -6.20 28.16
C ARG A 315 -1.63 -5.77 27.90
#